data_ad3ed27fff6ebc3034dcf2a53808e083
#
_entry.id   ad3ed27fff6ebc3034dcf2a53808e083
#
_cell.length_a   1.000
_cell.length_b   1.000
_cell.length_c   1.000
_cell.angle_alpha   90.00
_cell.angle_beta   90.00
_cell.angle_gamma   90.00
#
_symmetry.space_group_name_H-M   'P 1'
#
loop_
_entity.id
_entity.type
_entity.pdbx_description
1 polymer ?
#
loop_
_entity_poly.entity_id
_entity_poly.type
_entity_poly.pdbx_seq_one_letter_code
_entity_poly.pdbx_strand_id
1 'polypeptide(L)'
;TGQLRSVVSFAAWSTNTAAPFGVKAAGATGPQTANLVFGGYGHPTSPTGITTTAEFNGSGWTTSGNMNGAKTYVGFGGLTNPAGPPYRSNETEEYNGTSWAEQNNLNNRRGQGVGTGLQTAGMYSTGDGGPPDYSTYVENYDGTSWTNGTANSLGRRVGSGNGTQTSTIIIGGNINPSDALTALTEEWNGSSWSSGG
;
A
#
# COMPACT_ATOMS: atom_id res chain seq x y z
N THR A 1 -22.83 19.83 38.46
CA THR A 1 -21.70 19.18 37.79
C THR A 1 -22.16 18.75 36.41
N GLY A 2 -22.06 19.65 35.41
CA GLY A 2 -22.39 19.38 34.03
C GLY A 2 -21.29 18.55 33.37
N GLN A 3 -21.58 17.29 33.03
CA GLN A 3 -20.75 16.54 32.11
C GLN A 3 -20.92 17.10 30.70
N LEU A 4 -19.86 17.68 30.17
CA LEU A 4 -19.75 17.93 28.73
C LEU A 4 -19.75 16.58 28.02
N ARG A 5 -20.88 16.20 27.46
CA ARG A 5 -20.93 15.11 26.47
C ARG A 5 -20.41 15.67 25.17
N SER A 6 -19.23 15.25 24.78
CA SER A 6 -18.78 15.40 23.42
C SER A 6 -19.75 14.64 22.53
N VAL A 7 -20.59 15.34 21.80
CA VAL A 7 -21.37 14.75 20.71
C VAL A 7 -20.39 14.57 19.54
N VAL A 8 -19.81 13.40 19.45
CA VAL A 8 -19.15 12.98 18.20
C VAL A 8 -20.27 12.75 17.20
N SER A 9 -20.56 13.74 16.35
CA SER A 9 -21.41 13.50 15.21
C SER A 9 -20.63 12.57 14.26
N PHE A 10 -21.02 11.32 14.24
CA PHE A 10 -20.56 10.43 13.16
C PHE A 10 -21.14 10.98 11.85
N ALA A 11 -20.28 11.55 11.01
CA ALA A 11 -20.68 11.89 9.66
C ALA A 11 -21.17 10.62 8.97
N ALA A 12 -22.39 10.63 8.50
CA ALA A 12 -22.90 9.53 7.71
C ALA A 12 -22.10 9.44 6.39
N TRP A 13 -21.91 8.21 5.87
CA TRP A 13 -21.38 8.04 4.54
C TRP A 13 -22.31 8.74 3.53
N SER A 14 -21.76 9.59 2.71
CA SER A 14 -22.46 10.26 1.62
C SER A 14 -21.82 9.90 0.28
N THR A 15 -22.61 9.92 -0.77
CA THR A 15 -22.09 9.82 -2.13
C THR A 15 -21.28 11.07 -2.46
N ASN A 16 -20.16 10.90 -3.10
CA ASN A 16 -19.31 11.96 -3.61
C ASN A 16 -19.08 11.77 -5.11
N THR A 17 -18.36 12.68 -5.74
CA THR A 17 -17.99 12.59 -7.16
C THR A 17 -17.26 11.26 -7.41
N ALA A 18 -17.69 10.54 -8.44
CA ALA A 18 -17.05 9.29 -8.84
C ALA A 18 -15.61 9.53 -9.33
N ALA A 19 -14.72 8.58 -9.03
CA ALA A 19 -13.38 8.58 -9.61
C ALA A 19 -13.45 8.51 -11.15
N PRO A 20 -12.50 9.10 -11.87
CA PRO A 20 -12.55 9.20 -13.34
C PRO A 20 -12.35 7.86 -14.05
N PHE A 21 -12.00 6.81 -13.35
CA PHE A 21 -11.82 5.46 -13.89
C PHE A 21 -12.24 4.40 -12.88
N GLY A 22 -12.79 3.29 -13.39
CA GLY A 22 -13.11 2.11 -12.60
C GLY A 22 -11.86 1.28 -12.35
N VAL A 23 -11.56 0.96 -11.10
CA VAL A 23 -10.33 0.26 -10.73
C VAL A 23 -10.53 -0.65 -9.52
N LYS A 24 -9.77 -1.75 -9.49
CA LYS A 24 -9.60 -2.63 -8.32
C LYS A 24 -8.12 -2.85 -8.03
N ALA A 25 -7.79 -3.16 -6.78
CA ALA A 25 -6.41 -3.37 -6.34
C ALA A 25 -5.47 -2.20 -6.67
N ALA A 26 -6.00 -0.98 -6.60
CA ALA A 26 -5.27 0.27 -6.75
C ALA A 26 -4.55 0.65 -5.45
N GLY A 27 -3.52 1.49 -5.56
CA GLY A 27 -2.98 2.24 -4.44
C GLY A 27 -3.82 3.47 -4.14
N ALA A 28 -3.90 3.83 -2.86
CA ALA A 28 -4.49 5.09 -2.44
C ALA A 28 -3.74 5.65 -1.24
N THR A 29 -3.61 6.97 -1.19
CA THR A 29 -2.95 7.66 -0.07
C THR A 29 -3.47 9.08 0.07
N GLY A 30 -3.37 9.62 1.28
CA GLY A 30 -3.80 10.98 1.60
C GLY A 30 -5.09 11.04 2.43
N PRO A 31 -5.39 12.22 2.98
CA PRO A 31 -6.63 12.46 3.72
C PRO A 31 -7.84 12.56 2.78
N GLN A 32 -9.04 12.54 3.36
CA GLN A 32 -10.30 12.64 2.60
C GLN A 32 -10.38 13.88 1.70
N THR A 33 -9.72 14.96 2.06
CA THR A 33 -9.74 16.24 1.32
C THR A 33 -8.61 16.40 0.31
N ALA A 34 -7.66 15.46 0.28
CA ALA A 34 -6.51 15.47 -0.64
C ALA A 34 -6.00 14.03 -0.81
N ASN A 35 -6.65 13.27 -1.67
CA ASN A 35 -6.34 11.86 -1.87
C ASN A 35 -5.78 11.59 -3.26
N LEU A 36 -4.82 10.69 -3.32
CA LEU A 36 -4.23 10.17 -4.57
C LEU A 36 -4.69 8.72 -4.75
N VAL A 37 -5.16 8.38 -5.95
CA VAL A 37 -5.46 6.99 -6.36
C VAL A 37 -4.66 6.68 -7.62
N PHE A 38 -3.99 5.54 -7.66
CA PHE A 38 -3.09 5.19 -8.75
C PHE A 38 -2.99 3.69 -9.01
N GLY A 39 -2.76 3.32 -10.24
CA GLY A 39 -2.59 1.95 -10.66
C GLY A 39 -3.83 1.07 -10.49
N GLY A 40 -3.62 -0.21 -10.28
CA GLY A 40 -4.66 -1.21 -10.17
C GLY A 40 -5.04 -1.83 -11.50
N TYR A 41 -6.10 -2.63 -11.51
CA TYR A 41 -6.68 -3.20 -12.73
C TYR A 41 -7.79 -2.30 -13.24
N GLY A 42 -7.66 -1.79 -14.45
CA GLY A 42 -8.71 -1.06 -15.16
C GLY A 42 -9.78 -2.02 -15.71
N HIS A 43 -10.99 -1.93 -15.23
CA HIS A 43 -12.10 -2.75 -15.73
C HIS A 43 -12.90 -1.98 -16.80
N PRO A 44 -13.34 -2.62 -17.90
CA PRO A 44 -13.14 -4.02 -18.31
C PRO A 44 -11.90 -4.27 -19.20
N THR A 45 -11.08 -3.26 -19.45
CA THR A 45 -10.18 -3.20 -20.60
C THR A 45 -8.73 -3.61 -20.34
N SER A 46 -8.28 -3.69 -19.08
CA SER A 46 -6.87 -4.05 -18.81
C SER A 46 -6.73 -5.15 -17.76
N PRO A 47 -6.45 -6.39 -18.17
CA PRO A 47 -6.12 -7.46 -17.24
C PRO A 47 -4.69 -7.35 -16.68
N THR A 48 -3.89 -6.43 -17.18
CA THR A 48 -2.44 -6.34 -16.87
C THR A 48 -2.05 -5.16 -15.99
N GLY A 49 -3.03 -4.46 -15.41
CA GLY A 49 -2.78 -3.24 -14.66
C GLY A 49 -2.85 -1.96 -15.51
N ILE A 50 -2.93 -0.83 -14.84
CA ILE A 50 -2.98 0.50 -15.46
C ILE A 50 -1.91 1.42 -14.86
N THR A 51 -1.57 2.47 -15.60
CA THR A 51 -0.63 3.51 -15.17
C THR A 51 -1.33 4.76 -14.63
N THR A 52 -2.66 4.81 -14.71
CA THR A 52 -3.46 6.00 -14.46
C THR A 52 -3.35 6.46 -12.99
N THR A 53 -3.27 7.75 -12.82
CA THR A 53 -3.28 8.45 -11.53
C THR A 53 -4.40 9.49 -11.51
N ALA A 54 -5.09 9.62 -10.39
CA ALA A 54 -6.06 10.69 -10.16
C ALA A 54 -5.93 11.27 -8.75
N GLU A 55 -6.14 12.56 -8.66
CA GLU A 55 -6.13 13.34 -7.44
C GLU A 55 -7.53 13.81 -7.07
N PHE A 56 -7.88 13.68 -5.80
CA PHE A 56 -9.10 14.22 -5.21
C PHE A 56 -8.78 15.43 -4.33
N ASN A 57 -9.44 16.55 -4.55
CA ASN A 57 -9.21 17.81 -3.84
C ASN A 57 -10.26 18.11 -2.74
N GLY A 58 -11.05 17.12 -2.35
CA GLY A 58 -12.16 17.30 -1.40
C GLY A 58 -13.53 17.56 -2.07
N SER A 59 -13.54 17.95 -3.35
CA SER A 59 -14.78 18.23 -4.09
C SER A 59 -14.86 17.51 -5.44
N GLY A 60 -13.75 17.24 -6.08
CA GLY A 60 -13.70 16.58 -7.39
C GLY A 60 -12.37 15.88 -7.66
N TRP A 61 -12.38 15.08 -8.73
CA TRP A 61 -11.23 14.34 -9.20
C TRP A 61 -10.59 15.00 -10.42
N THR A 62 -9.27 14.97 -10.49
CA THR A 62 -8.48 15.38 -11.65
C THR A 62 -7.51 14.25 -12.00
N THR A 63 -7.40 13.91 -13.28
CA THR A 63 -6.34 13.00 -13.74
C THR A 63 -4.99 13.70 -13.67
N SER A 64 -3.96 12.99 -13.26
CA SER A 64 -2.61 13.49 -13.13
C SER A 64 -1.60 12.67 -13.95
N GLY A 65 -0.31 12.92 -13.79
CA GLY A 65 0.74 12.19 -14.51
C GLY A 65 0.67 10.69 -14.29
N ASN A 66 0.74 9.92 -15.37
CA ASN A 66 0.73 8.46 -15.31
C ASN A 66 2.04 7.93 -14.72
N MET A 67 1.97 6.78 -14.03
CA MET A 67 3.14 5.99 -13.66
C MET A 67 3.90 5.53 -14.90
N ASN A 68 5.20 5.28 -14.78
CA ASN A 68 6.03 4.77 -15.87
C ASN A 68 5.70 3.32 -16.21
N GLY A 69 5.31 2.52 -15.21
CA GLY A 69 4.89 1.14 -15.37
C GLY A 69 3.47 0.86 -14.88
N ALA A 70 2.72 0.00 -15.58
CA ALA A 70 1.41 -0.46 -15.14
C ALA A 70 1.54 -1.29 -13.85
N LYS A 71 0.78 -0.94 -12.80
CA LYS A 71 0.95 -1.50 -11.46
C LYS A 71 -0.38 -1.94 -10.86
N THR A 72 -0.33 -3.05 -10.12
CA THR A 72 -1.48 -3.58 -9.37
C THR A 72 -1.05 -3.90 -7.94
N TYR A 73 -1.98 -3.93 -7.00
CA TYR A 73 -1.70 -4.15 -5.57
C TYR A 73 -0.62 -3.20 -5.04
N VAL A 74 -0.79 -1.94 -5.36
CA VAL A 74 0.21 -0.88 -5.15
C VAL A 74 0.25 -0.40 -3.72
N GLY A 75 1.42 0.13 -3.35
CA GLY A 75 1.79 0.52 -2.02
C GLY A 75 1.17 1.82 -1.48
N PHE A 76 1.95 2.60 -0.77
CA PHE A 76 1.54 3.68 0.11
C PHE A 76 2.34 4.95 -0.18
N GLY A 77 1.88 6.10 0.33
CA GLY A 77 2.65 7.35 0.35
C GLY A 77 3.15 7.84 -1.01
N GLY A 78 2.50 7.42 -2.12
CA GLY A 78 2.98 7.70 -3.46
C GLY A 78 4.16 6.83 -3.92
N LEU A 79 4.53 5.81 -3.14
CA LEU A 79 5.46 4.75 -3.54
C LEU A 79 4.69 3.59 -4.18
N THR A 80 5.20 3.05 -5.27
CA THR A 80 4.61 1.91 -5.93
C THR A 80 5.53 0.71 -5.92
N ASN A 81 4.95 -0.45 -5.71
CA ASN A 81 5.58 -1.72 -6.03
C ASN A 81 4.70 -2.41 -7.09
N PRO A 82 5.19 -2.62 -8.30
CA PRO A 82 4.36 -3.10 -9.39
C PRO A 82 4.07 -4.57 -9.35
N ALA A 83 2.93 -4.92 -9.94
CA ALA A 83 2.62 -6.27 -10.29
C ALA A 83 2.08 -6.33 -11.72
N GLY A 84 2.97 -6.47 -12.69
CA GLY A 84 2.60 -7.15 -13.93
C GLY A 84 2.60 -8.67 -13.69
N PRO A 85 1.94 -9.49 -14.54
CA PRO A 85 2.12 -10.94 -14.45
C PRO A 85 3.61 -11.31 -14.56
N PRO A 86 4.12 -12.08 -13.62
CA PRO A 86 3.47 -12.72 -12.50
C PRO A 86 3.49 -11.87 -11.21
N TYR A 87 2.64 -10.87 -11.06
CA TYR A 87 2.30 -10.09 -9.85
C TYR A 87 3.46 -9.66 -8.91
N ARG A 88 4.70 -9.65 -9.37
CA ARG A 88 5.91 -9.41 -8.57
C ARG A 88 6.84 -8.46 -9.30
N SER A 89 7.27 -7.42 -8.62
CA SER A 89 8.32 -6.53 -9.10
C SER A 89 9.19 -6.05 -7.95
N ASN A 90 10.30 -5.44 -8.28
CA ASN A 90 11.14 -4.69 -7.36
C ASN A 90 11.18 -3.19 -7.68
N GLU A 91 10.57 -2.75 -8.78
CA GLU A 91 10.58 -1.35 -9.17
C GLU A 91 9.87 -0.46 -8.15
N THR A 92 10.41 0.72 -7.94
CA THR A 92 9.86 1.76 -7.07
C THR A 92 9.69 3.04 -7.87
N GLU A 93 8.56 3.69 -7.73
CA GLU A 93 8.31 5.02 -8.28
C GLU A 93 7.80 5.97 -7.19
N GLU A 94 8.21 7.22 -7.27
CA GLU A 94 7.74 8.30 -6.40
C GLU A 94 6.93 9.32 -7.18
N TYR A 95 5.87 9.82 -6.54
CA TYR A 95 5.02 10.88 -7.05
C TYR A 95 5.35 12.23 -6.40
N ASN A 96 5.64 13.25 -7.20
CA ASN A 96 6.03 14.58 -6.71
C ASN A 96 4.88 15.61 -6.69
N GLY A 97 3.63 15.16 -6.88
CA GLY A 97 2.46 16.05 -7.02
C GLY A 97 2.09 16.36 -8.47
N THR A 98 2.88 15.88 -9.45
CA THR A 98 2.61 16.14 -10.88
C THR A 98 2.98 14.93 -11.75
N SER A 99 4.09 14.28 -11.45
CA SER A 99 4.64 13.17 -12.24
C SER A 99 5.27 12.11 -11.34
N TRP A 100 5.42 10.92 -11.91
CA TRP A 100 6.11 9.79 -11.28
C TRP A 100 7.56 9.74 -11.77
N ALA A 101 8.48 9.41 -10.87
CA ALA A 101 9.89 9.19 -11.14
C ALA A 101 10.33 7.82 -10.59
N GLU A 102 11.10 7.08 -11.39
CA GLU A 102 11.71 5.84 -10.94
C GLU A 102 12.76 6.11 -9.87
N GLN A 103 12.79 5.24 -8.86
CA GLN A 103 13.72 5.27 -7.75
C GLN A 103 14.48 3.93 -7.66
N ASN A 104 15.40 3.82 -6.69
CA ASN A 104 16.10 2.58 -6.45
C ASN A 104 15.14 1.44 -6.10
N ASN A 105 15.39 0.30 -6.68
CA ASN A 105 14.54 -0.87 -6.58
C ASN A 105 14.60 -1.54 -5.20
N LEU A 106 13.52 -2.22 -4.81
CA LEU A 106 13.53 -3.19 -3.71
C LEU A 106 14.64 -4.23 -3.92
N ASN A 107 15.29 -4.66 -2.85
CA ASN A 107 16.30 -5.74 -2.90
C ASN A 107 15.65 -7.09 -3.24
N ASN A 108 14.41 -7.29 -2.81
CA ASN A 108 13.69 -8.55 -3.01
C ASN A 108 12.41 -8.30 -3.83
N ARG A 109 12.39 -8.85 -5.04
CA ARG A 109 11.24 -8.79 -5.92
C ARG A 109 10.03 -9.49 -5.29
N ARG A 110 8.92 -8.76 -5.11
CA ARG A 110 7.67 -9.30 -4.57
C ARG A 110 6.47 -8.41 -4.88
N GLY A 111 5.29 -8.93 -4.68
CA GLY A 111 4.02 -8.20 -4.82
C GLY A 111 3.07 -8.53 -3.68
N GLN A 112 1.92 -7.87 -3.63
CA GLN A 112 0.85 -8.15 -2.67
C GLN A 112 1.28 -8.01 -1.18
N GLY A 113 2.35 -7.26 -0.93
CA GLY A 113 2.81 -6.95 0.41
C GLY A 113 2.08 -5.74 1.02
N VAL A 114 2.48 -5.42 2.23
CA VAL A 114 1.96 -4.28 2.99
C VAL A 114 2.98 -3.15 2.96
N GLY A 115 2.55 -1.98 2.48
CA GLY A 115 3.33 -0.76 2.54
C GLY A 115 2.81 0.18 3.62
N THR A 116 3.72 0.84 4.35
CA THR A 116 3.41 1.83 5.39
C THR A 116 4.47 2.93 5.42
N GLY A 117 4.15 4.07 6.02
CA GLY A 117 5.08 5.19 6.16
C GLY A 117 4.92 6.28 5.10
N LEU A 118 6.02 6.96 4.81
CA LEU A 118 6.12 8.11 3.90
C LEU A 118 7.13 7.83 2.79
N GLN A 119 7.14 8.65 1.73
CA GLN A 119 8.15 8.58 0.67
C GLN A 119 9.59 8.70 1.18
N THR A 120 9.81 9.47 2.25
CA THR A 120 11.13 9.66 2.87
C THR A 120 11.44 8.69 4.00
N ALA A 121 10.47 7.88 4.44
CA ALA A 121 10.59 6.91 5.52
C ALA A 121 9.51 5.83 5.36
N GLY A 122 9.65 4.99 4.35
CA GLY A 122 8.70 3.94 4.00
C GLY A 122 9.14 2.56 4.51
N MET A 123 8.17 1.68 4.70
CA MET A 123 8.41 0.26 4.93
C MET A 123 7.54 -0.57 3.99
N TYR A 124 8.13 -1.59 3.40
CA TYR A 124 7.40 -2.61 2.64
C TYR A 124 7.67 -3.98 3.23
N SER A 125 6.62 -4.66 3.63
CA SER A 125 6.71 -5.91 4.38
C SER A 125 5.83 -7.00 3.80
N THR A 126 6.19 -8.26 4.03
CA THR A 126 5.47 -9.44 3.58
C THR A 126 5.34 -9.53 2.04
N GLY A 127 4.33 -10.20 1.53
CA GLY A 127 4.02 -10.30 0.11
C GLY A 127 4.40 -11.63 -0.52
N ASP A 128 4.15 -11.70 -1.82
CA ASP A 128 4.47 -12.83 -2.67
C ASP A 128 5.81 -12.58 -3.38
N GLY A 129 6.86 -13.29 -2.99
CA GLY A 129 8.23 -13.13 -3.52
C GLY A 129 8.73 -14.30 -4.36
N GLY A 130 7.93 -15.33 -4.57
CA GLY A 130 8.35 -16.61 -5.16
C GLY A 130 8.45 -17.71 -4.09
N PRO A 131 8.75 -18.94 -4.48
CA PRO A 131 8.77 -20.03 -3.51
C PRO A 131 9.74 -19.77 -2.34
N PRO A 132 9.26 -19.77 -1.08
CA PRO A 132 7.84 -19.86 -0.70
C PRO A 132 7.10 -18.54 -1.01
N ASP A 133 5.85 -18.66 -1.50
CA ASP A 133 5.01 -17.52 -1.97
C ASP A 133 4.56 -16.55 -0.85
N TYR A 134 4.95 -16.81 0.39
CA TYR A 134 4.58 -16.04 1.56
C TYR A 134 5.83 -15.52 2.25
N SER A 135 6.21 -14.30 1.90
CA SER A 135 7.43 -13.67 2.38
C SER A 135 7.28 -13.14 3.80
N THR A 136 8.35 -13.26 4.58
CA THR A 136 8.54 -12.54 5.84
C THR A 136 9.43 -11.31 5.67
N TYR A 137 9.90 -11.03 4.46
CA TYR A 137 10.83 -9.93 4.22
C TYR A 137 10.23 -8.57 4.55
N VAL A 138 11.06 -7.75 5.16
CA VAL A 138 10.80 -6.34 5.42
C VAL A 138 11.93 -5.54 4.81
N GLU A 139 11.58 -4.48 4.11
CA GLU A 139 12.54 -3.51 3.60
C GLU A 139 12.11 -2.10 4.00
N ASN A 140 13.08 -1.30 4.42
CA ASN A 140 12.92 0.09 4.82
C ASN A 140 13.47 1.00 3.73
N TYR A 141 12.71 2.03 3.40
CA TYR A 141 13.06 3.07 2.43
C TYR A 141 13.42 4.36 3.14
N ASP A 142 14.52 4.99 2.75
CA ASP A 142 15.02 6.23 3.35
C ASP A 142 14.77 7.49 2.50
N GLY A 143 13.99 7.37 1.43
CA GLY A 143 13.78 8.42 0.43
C GLY A 143 14.70 8.31 -0.78
N THR A 144 15.60 7.30 -0.80
CA THR A 144 16.53 7.09 -1.91
C THR A 144 16.73 5.60 -2.20
N SER A 145 16.88 4.78 -1.16
CA SER A 145 17.24 3.37 -1.29
C SER A 145 16.50 2.48 -0.29
N TRP A 146 16.43 1.20 -0.62
CA TRP A 146 15.85 0.17 0.24
C TRP A 146 16.93 -0.60 0.99
N THR A 147 16.70 -0.82 2.26
CA THR A 147 17.56 -1.65 3.14
C THR A 147 16.73 -2.75 3.78
N ASN A 148 17.33 -3.94 3.96
CA ASN A 148 16.65 -5.04 4.62
C ASN A 148 16.41 -4.70 6.10
N GLY A 149 15.17 -4.90 6.55
CA GLY A 149 14.74 -4.76 7.94
C GLY A 149 14.62 -6.09 8.67
N THR A 150 14.17 -6.03 9.92
CA THR A 150 13.85 -7.22 10.72
C THR A 150 12.63 -7.94 10.15
N ALA A 151 12.77 -9.21 9.81
CA ALA A 151 11.71 -10.01 9.23
C ALA A 151 10.47 -10.14 10.14
N ASN A 152 9.28 -10.21 9.54
CA ASN A 152 8.06 -10.59 10.21
C ASN A 152 8.15 -12.02 10.76
N SER A 153 7.36 -12.35 11.78
CA SER A 153 7.26 -13.71 12.30
C SER A 153 6.42 -14.61 11.38
N LEU A 154 5.46 -14.03 10.66
CA LEU A 154 4.52 -14.77 9.80
C LEU A 154 4.59 -14.28 8.35
N GLY A 155 4.96 -15.20 7.46
CA GLY A 155 4.91 -14.96 6.01
C GLY A 155 3.45 -14.90 5.53
N ARG A 156 3.09 -13.81 4.85
CA ARG A 156 1.72 -13.60 4.34
C ARG A 156 1.71 -12.74 3.07
N ARG A 157 0.60 -12.78 2.36
CA ARG A 157 0.30 -11.88 1.24
C ARG A 157 -1.12 -11.32 1.36
N VAL A 158 -1.41 -10.26 0.63
CA VAL A 158 -2.75 -9.61 0.59
C VAL A 158 -3.23 -9.16 1.98
N GLY A 159 -2.29 -8.92 2.90
CA GLY A 159 -2.60 -8.33 4.19
C GLY A 159 -2.92 -6.84 4.08
N SER A 160 -3.47 -6.30 5.15
CA SER A 160 -3.66 -4.86 5.31
C SER A 160 -2.73 -4.33 6.39
N GLY A 161 -2.34 -3.07 6.32
CA GLY A 161 -1.52 -2.46 7.36
C GLY A 161 -1.59 -0.95 7.35
N ASN A 162 -1.20 -0.38 8.48
CA ASN A 162 -1.14 1.07 8.67
C ASN A 162 -0.01 1.41 9.65
N GLY A 163 0.49 2.62 9.57
CA GLY A 163 1.52 3.12 10.48
C GLY A 163 2.64 3.87 9.79
N THR A 164 3.75 3.94 10.49
CA THR A 164 5.00 4.56 10.04
C THR A 164 6.11 3.52 9.92
N GLN A 165 7.27 3.90 9.39
CA GLN A 165 8.44 3.01 9.33
C GLN A 165 8.88 2.48 10.72
N THR A 166 8.58 3.20 11.79
CA THR A 166 8.97 2.85 13.16
C THR A 166 7.83 2.33 14.05
N SER A 167 6.59 2.37 13.55
CA SER A 167 5.42 1.87 14.27
C SER A 167 4.37 1.45 13.26
N THR A 168 4.24 0.15 13.03
CA THR A 168 3.34 -0.41 12.00
C THR A 168 2.56 -1.58 12.57
N ILE A 169 1.30 -1.71 12.17
CA ILE A 169 0.48 -2.89 12.36
C ILE A 169 0.20 -3.56 11.01
N ILE A 170 0.26 -4.89 10.98
CA ILE A 170 -0.15 -5.72 9.84
C ILE A 170 -1.28 -6.62 10.29
N ILE A 171 -2.32 -6.73 9.48
CA ILE A 171 -3.58 -7.41 9.84
C ILE A 171 -3.95 -8.39 8.74
N GLY A 172 -4.30 -9.61 9.13
CA GLY A 172 -4.91 -10.59 8.25
C GLY A 172 -4.03 -11.01 7.07
N GLY A 173 -4.66 -11.28 5.95
CA GLY A 173 -4.05 -11.76 4.71
C GLY A 173 -4.14 -13.27 4.56
N ASN A 174 -3.45 -13.77 3.56
CA ASN A 174 -3.36 -15.19 3.24
C ASN A 174 -2.01 -15.74 3.68
N ILE A 175 -2.01 -16.96 4.24
CA ILE A 175 -0.83 -17.68 4.72
C ILE A 175 -0.72 -19.08 4.09
N ASN A 176 0.52 -19.62 4.08
CA ASN A 176 0.75 -21.02 3.66
C ASN A 176 0.21 -22.03 4.73
N PRO A 177 -0.19 -23.31 4.34
CA PRO A 177 0.10 -23.89 3.04
C PRO A 177 -0.99 -23.77 1.97
N SER A 178 -2.17 -23.42 2.26
CA SER A 178 -3.28 -23.52 1.28
C SER A 178 -3.93 -22.19 0.94
N ASP A 179 -3.17 -21.09 1.01
CA ASP A 179 -3.70 -19.74 0.84
C ASP A 179 -4.81 -19.43 1.86
N ALA A 180 -4.66 -19.99 3.06
CA ALA A 180 -5.64 -19.86 4.12
C ALA A 180 -5.69 -18.43 4.64
N LEU A 181 -6.91 -17.94 4.91
CA LEU A 181 -7.09 -16.65 5.55
C LEU A 181 -6.63 -16.68 7.01
N THR A 182 -6.02 -15.61 7.46
CA THR A 182 -5.66 -15.43 8.86
C THR A 182 -6.27 -14.16 9.44
N ALA A 183 -6.63 -14.19 10.72
CA ALA A 183 -7.01 -13.00 11.48
C ALA A 183 -5.85 -12.44 12.32
N LEU A 184 -4.69 -13.10 12.28
CA LEU A 184 -3.54 -12.72 13.11
C LEU A 184 -3.02 -11.32 12.74
N THR A 185 -2.61 -10.59 13.76
CA THR A 185 -1.95 -9.29 13.63
C THR A 185 -0.52 -9.35 14.09
N GLU A 186 0.33 -8.50 13.55
CA GLU A 186 1.69 -8.25 14.02
C GLU A 186 1.93 -6.76 14.15
N GLU A 187 2.58 -6.37 15.23
CA GLU A 187 2.93 -4.99 15.53
C GLU A 187 4.44 -4.78 15.52
N TRP A 188 4.88 -3.73 14.83
CA TRP A 188 6.26 -3.26 14.78
C TRP A 188 6.44 -2.05 15.69
N ASN A 189 7.42 -2.08 16.58
CA ASN A 189 7.72 -0.99 17.52
C ASN A 189 8.97 -0.18 17.18
N GLY A 190 9.52 -0.34 15.98
CA GLY A 190 10.78 0.28 15.53
C GLY A 190 12.01 -0.60 15.75
N SER A 191 11.89 -1.73 16.47
CA SER A 191 13.03 -2.63 16.75
C SER A 191 12.69 -4.11 16.62
N SER A 192 11.46 -4.50 16.91
CA SER A 192 10.99 -5.90 16.87
C SER A 192 9.53 -6.01 16.48
N TRP A 193 9.15 -7.16 15.95
CA TRP A 193 7.78 -7.56 15.71
C TRP A 193 7.23 -8.34 16.90
N SER A 194 5.98 -8.11 17.25
CA SER A 194 5.23 -8.85 18.26
C SER A 194 3.86 -9.23 17.74
N SER A 195 3.30 -10.34 18.21
CA SER A 195 1.92 -10.69 17.92
C SER A 195 0.99 -9.65 18.54
N GLY A 196 0.06 -9.14 17.75
CA GLY A 196 -1.04 -8.32 18.24
C GLY A 196 -2.14 -9.17 18.88
N GLY A 197 -3.01 -8.52 19.61
CA GLY A 197 -4.16 -9.14 20.26
C GLY A 197 -5.31 -9.50 19.30
#